data_bdef3311672d91ad07623c7bf542dd4f
#
_entry.id   bdef3311672d91ad07623c7bf542dd4f
#
_cell.length_a   1.000
_cell.length_b   1.000
_cell.length_c   1.000
_cell.angle_alpha   90.00
_cell.angle_beta   90.00
_cell.angle_gamma   90.00
#
_symmetry.space_group_name_H-M   'P 1'
#
loop_
_entity.id
_entity.type
_entity.pdbx_description
1 polymer ?
#
loop_
_entity_poly.entity_id
_entity_poly.type
_entity_poly.pdbx_seq_one_letter_code
_entity_poly.pdbx_strand_id
1 'polypeptide(L)'
;MHSILEQTGEGLDSQIEVYTSLLNYLTYSPDIEDLIAETNMDNYYAYQKYTEVADPLLSVPKSYHDAIQQIQLFSESIKVRHEFTLVPISEVDKEWWYDQLEEDVSVQWIVDSQKPEIAAVRRIYNGKKQIAVLCITLDYDKI
;
A
#
# COMPACT_ATOMS: atom_id res chain seq x y z
N MET A 1 -23.13 -7.56 -5.06
CA MET A 1 -21.98 -7.47 -4.15
C MET A 1 -22.06 -8.49 -3.02
N HIS A 2 -23.11 -8.44 -2.24
CA HIS A 2 -23.33 -9.36 -1.14
C HIS A 2 -23.34 -10.83 -1.59
N SER A 3 -24.05 -11.13 -2.67
CA SER A 3 -24.11 -12.49 -3.20
C SER A 3 -22.76 -13.01 -3.67
N ILE A 4 -21.92 -12.13 -4.22
CA ILE A 4 -20.56 -12.50 -4.63
C ILE A 4 -19.71 -12.86 -3.41
N LEU A 5 -19.80 -12.07 -2.35
CA LEU A 5 -19.07 -12.32 -1.11
C LEU A 5 -19.52 -13.65 -0.47
N GLU A 6 -20.81 -13.92 -0.50
CA GLU A 6 -21.34 -15.17 0.03
C GLU A 6 -20.90 -16.38 -0.79
N GLN A 7 -20.92 -16.27 -2.13
CA GLN A 7 -20.56 -17.35 -3.04
C GLN A 7 -19.07 -17.67 -3.01
N THR A 8 -18.24 -16.66 -2.76
CA THR A 8 -16.78 -16.80 -2.78
C THR A 8 -16.15 -16.61 -1.42
N GLY A 9 -16.93 -16.80 -0.33
CA GLY A 9 -16.49 -16.50 1.03
C GLY A 9 -15.14 -17.09 1.38
N GLU A 10 -14.96 -18.40 1.17
CA GLU A 10 -13.69 -19.07 1.48
C GLU A 10 -12.54 -18.56 0.57
N GLY A 11 -12.82 -18.40 -0.72
CA GLY A 11 -11.84 -17.88 -1.66
C GLY A 11 -11.46 -16.45 -1.34
N LEU A 12 -12.44 -15.62 -0.99
CA LEU A 12 -12.21 -14.23 -0.61
C LEU A 12 -11.41 -14.13 0.68
N ASP A 13 -11.72 -14.94 1.68
CA ASP A 13 -10.98 -14.97 2.94
C ASP A 13 -9.51 -15.33 2.71
N SER A 14 -9.25 -16.31 1.84
CA SER A 14 -7.88 -16.69 1.48
C SER A 14 -7.13 -15.55 0.79
N GLN A 15 -7.81 -14.82 -0.10
CA GLN A 15 -7.22 -13.68 -0.79
C GLN A 15 -6.92 -12.54 0.19
N ILE A 16 -7.85 -12.27 1.11
CA ILE A 16 -7.63 -11.26 2.15
C ILE A 16 -6.40 -11.60 2.99
N GLU A 17 -6.24 -12.87 3.37
CA GLU A 17 -5.05 -13.30 4.12
C GLU A 17 -3.77 -13.07 3.33
N VAL A 18 -3.76 -13.41 2.04
CA VAL A 18 -2.58 -13.23 1.19
C VAL A 18 -2.16 -11.76 1.15
N TYR A 19 -3.09 -10.86 0.88
CA TYR A 19 -2.77 -9.44 0.74
C TYR A 19 -2.48 -8.78 2.08
N THR A 20 -3.15 -9.20 3.14
CA THR A 20 -2.84 -8.75 4.49
C THR A 20 -1.42 -9.16 4.88
N SER A 21 -1.04 -10.40 4.58
CA SER A 21 0.32 -10.89 4.82
C SER A 21 1.35 -10.13 4.01
N LEU A 22 1.04 -9.81 2.77
CA LEU A 22 1.94 -9.03 1.91
C LEU A 22 2.15 -7.63 2.47
N LEU A 23 1.10 -6.94 2.90
CA LEU A 23 1.22 -5.63 3.53
C LEU A 23 2.06 -5.69 4.82
N ASN A 24 1.84 -6.71 5.63
CA ASN A 24 2.61 -6.89 6.85
C ASN A 24 4.07 -7.17 6.55
N TYR A 25 4.34 -8.00 5.55
CA TYR A 25 5.70 -8.28 5.10
C TYR A 25 6.41 -6.99 4.69
N LEU A 26 5.75 -6.16 3.87
CA LEU A 26 6.32 -4.89 3.42
C LEU A 26 6.53 -3.93 4.58
N THR A 27 5.57 -3.85 5.50
CA THR A 27 5.66 -2.96 6.65
C THR A 27 6.90 -3.26 7.51
N TYR A 28 7.22 -4.53 7.69
CA TYR A 28 8.35 -4.95 8.53
C TYR A 28 9.61 -5.24 7.74
N SER A 29 9.60 -5.01 6.43
CA SER A 29 10.79 -5.16 5.61
C SER A 29 11.84 -4.12 6.00
N PRO A 30 13.11 -4.53 6.26
CA PRO A 30 14.17 -3.57 6.54
C PRO A 30 14.35 -2.52 5.45
N ASP A 31 14.16 -2.91 4.19
CA ASP A 31 14.29 -2.00 3.06
C ASP A 31 13.22 -0.90 3.10
N ILE A 32 11.99 -1.24 3.43
CA ILE A 32 10.91 -0.26 3.58
C ILE A 32 11.14 0.62 4.81
N GLU A 33 11.57 0.02 5.92
CA GLU A 33 11.90 0.79 7.13
C GLU A 33 13.00 1.82 6.85
N ASP A 34 14.03 1.43 6.12
CA ASP A 34 15.12 2.33 5.74
C ASP A 34 14.63 3.47 4.85
N LEU A 35 13.78 3.16 3.87
CA LEU A 35 13.20 4.19 3.00
C LEU A 35 12.38 5.20 3.78
N ILE A 36 11.61 4.75 4.76
CA ILE A 36 10.78 5.63 5.58
C ILE A 36 11.64 6.47 6.52
N ALA A 37 12.73 5.91 7.04
CA ALA A 37 13.58 6.58 8.03
C ALA A 37 14.47 7.66 7.42
N GLU A 38 14.89 7.51 6.16
CA GLU A 38 15.83 8.44 5.55
C GLU A 38 15.12 9.66 4.93
N THR A 39 15.04 10.73 5.70
CA THR A 39 14.33 11.95 5.29
C THR A 39 15.22 12.98 4.58
N ASN A 40 16.55 12.78 4.58
CA ASN A 40 17.52 13.76 4.07
C ASN A 40 18.35 13.26 2.89
N MET A 41 17.82 12.34 2.11
CA MET A 41 18.50 11.88 0.90
C MET A 41 18.56 12.98 -0.17
N ASP A 42 19.72 13.14 -0.83
CA ASP A 42 19.76 13.96 -2.02
C ASP A 42 19.04 13.26 -3.19
N ASN A 43 18.73 14.00 -4.25
CA ASN A 43 17.91 13.49 -5.33
C ASN A 43 18.53 12.30 -6.06
N TYR A 44 19.83 12.31 -6.24
CA TYR A 44 20.53 11.23 -6.95
C TYR A 44 20.52 9.95 -6.11
N TYR A 45 20.85 10.06 -4.84
CA TYR A 45 20.87 8.91 -3.92
C TYR A 45 19.46 8.34 -3.75
N ALA A 46 18.47 9.23 -3.61
CA ALA A 46 17.07 8.81 -3.50
C ALA A 46 16.63 8.04 -4.74
N TYR A 47 16.95 8.55 -5.93
CA TYR A 47 16.59 7.87 -7.18
C TYR A 47 17.22 6.47 -7.26
N GLN A 48 18.48 6.32 -6.87
CA GLN A 48 19.13 5.02 -6.85
C GLN A 48 18.42 4.05 -5.89
N LYS A 49 18.09 4.51 -4.70
CA LYS A 49 17.36 3.69 -3.71
C LYS A 49 16.00 3.27 -4.25
N TYR A 50 15.29 4.20 -4.90
CA TYR A 50 13.97 3.91 -5.43
C TYR A 50 14.02 2.88 -6.55
N THR A 51 15.00 2.99 -7.45
CA THR A 51 15.10 2.06 -8.58
C THR A 51 15.69 0.70 -8.18
N GLU A 52 16.66 0.67 -7.28
CA GLU A 52 17.35 -0.57 -6.92
C GLU A 52 16.63 -1.36 -5.84
N VAL A 53 15.95 -0.68 -4.92
CA VAL A 53 15.35 -1.32 -3.74
C VAL A 53 13.82 -1.28 -3.80
N ALA A 54 13.24 -0.09 -3.94
CA ALA A 54 11.79 0.07 -3.85
C ALA A 54 11.04 -0.52 -5.04
N ASP A 55 11.52 -0.26 -6.25
CA ASP A 55 10.83 -0.74 -7.46
C ASP A 55 10.66 -2.26 -7.48
N PRO A 56 11.69 -3.08 -7.21
CA PRO A 56 11.48 -4.52 -7.14
C PRO A 56 10.50 -4.94 -6.06
N LEU A 57 10.60 -4.35 -4.86
CA LEU A 57 9.73 -4.69 -3.75
C LEU A 57 8.25 -4.40 -4.03
N LEU A 58 7.97 -3.28 -4.69
CA LEU A 58 6.59 -2.84 -4.91
C LEU A 58 6.02 -3.29 -6.26
N SER A 59 6.87 -3.73 -7.19
CA SER A 59 6.44 -4.14 -8.53
C SER A 59 6.37 -5.65 -8.72
N VAL A 60 7.26 -6.42 -8.07
CA VAL A 60 7.31 -7.88 -8.25
C VAL A 60 6.00 -8.55 -7.82
N PRO A 61 5.39 -8.21 -6.66
CA PRO A 61 4.12 -8.86 -6.29
C PRO A 61 3.03 -8.66 -7.32
N LYS A 62 3.01 -7.54 -8.00
CA LYS A 62 2.02 -7.26 -9.05
C LYS A 62 2.13 -8.25 -10.22
N SER A 63 3.34 -8.72 -10.53
CA SER A 63 3.56 -9.69 -11.61
C SER A 63 3.06 -11.09 -11.27
N TYR A 64 2.93 -11.42 -9.97
CA TYR A 64 2.44 -12.72 -9.51
C TYR A 64 0.96 -12.72 -9.14
N HIS A 65 0.36 -11.55 -8.95
CA HIS A 65 -1.03 -11.42 -8.50
C HIS A 65 -1.77 -10.46 -9.42
N ASP A 66 -2.53 -11.01 -10.34
CA ASP A 66 -3.29 -10.27 -11.35
C ASP A 66 -4.23 -9.22 -10.74
N ALA A 67 -4.77 -9.51 -9.57
CA ALA A 67 -5.71 -8.60 -8.93
C ALA A 67 -5.06 -7.31 -8.45
N ILE A 68 -3.75 -7.30 -8.23
CA ILE A 68 -3.05 -6.11 -7.76
C ILE A 68 -2.98 -5.08 -8.88
N GLN A 69 -3.64 -3.94 -8.69
CA GLN A 69 -3.50 -2.80 -9.59
C GLN A 69 -2.23 -2.03 -9.27
N GLN A 70 -1.96 -1.81 -7.98
CA GLN A 70 -0.85 -0.99 -7.55
C GLN A 70 -0.51 -1.22 -6.09
N ILE A 71 0.77 -1.11 -5.76
CA ILE A 71 1.26 -1.04 -4.38
C ILE A 71 1.92 0.31 -4.23
N GLN A 72 1.48 1.09 -3.25
CA GLN A 72 1.98 2.44 -3.04
C GLN A 72 2.48 2.63 -1.61
N LEU A 73 3.61 3.32 -1.49
CA LEU A 73 4.11 3.81 -0.21
C LEU A 73 4.01 5.34 -0.20
N PHE A 74 3.24 5.86 0.75
CA PHE A 74 3.17 7.29 1.04
C PHE A 74 4.06 7.53 2.26
N SER A 75 5.03 8.43 2.15
CA SER A 75 5.99 8.62 3.24
C SER A 75 6.48 10.07 3.30
N GLU A 76 6.80 10.52 4.52
CA GLU A 76 7.44 11.82 4.73
C GLU A 76 8.82 11.88 4.08
N SER A 77 9.50 10.74 3.95
CA SER A 77 10.83 10.66 3.34
C SER A 77 10.80 10.89 1.83
N ILE A 78 9.64 10.73 1.20
CA ILE A 78 9.49 10.92 -0.24
C ILE A 78 9.16 12.39 -0.50
N LYS A 79 10.08 13.10 -1.13
CA LYS A 79 9.93 14.53 -1.44
C LYS A 79 9.30 14.76 -2.81
N VAL A 80 9.63 13.89 -3.78
CA VAL A 80 9.13 13.95 -5.14
C VAL A 80 8.58 12.58 -5.50
N ARG A 81 7.39 12.55 -6.08
CA ARG A 81 6.75 11.30 -6.50
C ARG A 81 7.67 10.51 -7.44
N HIS A 82 7.86 9.23 -7.16
CA HIS A 82 8.59 8.31 -8.02
C HIS A 82 7.60 7.35 -8.66
N GLU A 83 7.32 7.55 -9.94
CA GLU A 83 6.32 6.80 -10.68
C GLU A 83 4.96 6.84 -9.96
N PHE A 84 4.30 5.69 -9.79
CA PHE A 84 3.04 5.60 -9.07
C PHE A 84 3.19 4.92 -7.71
N THR A 85 4.40 4.49 -7.36
CA THR A 85 4.65 3.64 -6.21
C THR A 85 5.11 4.39 -4.97
N LEU A 86 5.88 5.45 -5.14
CA LEU A 86 6.41 6.25 -4.02
C LEU A 86 5.84 7.66 -4.11
N VAL A 87 5.15 8.08 -3.05
CA VAL A 87 4.39 9.31 -3.06
C VAL A 87 4.63 10.07 -1.75
N PRO A 88 4.80 11.41 -1.80
CA PRO A 88 4.86 12.19 -0.56
C PRO A 88 3.60 12.00 0.28
N ILE A 89 3.77 11.89 1.60
CA ILE A 89 2.63 11.67 2.49
C ILE A 89 1.62 12.81 2.45
N SER A 90 2.06 14.01 2.07
CA SER A 90 1.17 15.15 1.95
C SER A 90 0.08 14.96 0.89
N GLU A 91 0.23 13.99 0.01
CA GLU A 91 -0.76 13.70 -1.04
C GLU A 91 -1.71 12.56 -0.69
N VAL A 92 -1.53 11.91 0.46
CA VAL A 92 -2.32 10.72 0.83
C VAL A 92 -3.80 11.02 1.03
N ASP A 93 -4.12 12.22 1.49
CA ASP A 93 -5.51 12.64 1.74
C ASP A 93 -6.33 12.81 0.47
N LYS A 94 -5.69 12.81 -0.69
CA LYS A 94 -6.38 12.88 -1.99
C LYS A 94 -6.89 11.52 -2.46
N GLU A 95 -6.47 10.44 -1.80
CA GLU A 95 -6.88 9.09 -2.20
C GLU A 95 -8.31 8.81 -1.76
N TRP A 96 -9.07 8.12 -2.62
CA TRP A 96 -10.50 7.88 -2.40
C TRP A 96 -10.80 7.09 -1.13
N TRP A 97 -9.85 6.28 -0.65
CA TRP A 97 -10.01 5.42 0.52
C TRP A 97 -9.62 6.12 1.82
N TYR A 98 -8.95 7.25 1.76
CA TYR A 98 -8.30 7.85 2.95
C TYR A 98 -9.31 8.29 4.01
N ASP A 99 -10.41 8.92 3.59
CA ASP A 99 -11.43 9.42 4.51
C ASP A 99 -12.15 8.33 5.28
N GLN A 100 -12.08 7.10 4.79
CA GLN A 100 -12.74 5.95 5.41
C GLN A 100 -11.83 5.21 6.39
N LEU A 101 -10.57 5.61 6.51
CA LEU A 101 -9.63 4.96 7.41
C LEU A 101 -9.88 5.36 8.85
N GLU A 102 -9.74 4.38 9.74
CA GLU A 102 -9.73 4.60 11.18
C GLU A 102 -8.29 4.80 11.67
N GLU A 103 -8.15 5.32 12.88
CA GLU A 103 -6.82 5.47 13.51
C GLU A 103 -6.42 4.14 14.13
N ASP A 104 -5.95 3.23 13.30
CA ASP A 104 -5.55 1.89 13.69
C ASP A 104 -4.28 1.50 12.95
N VAL A 105 -3.44 0.68 13.58
CA VAL A 105 -2.20 0.18 12.99
C VAL A 105 -2.40 -1.15 12.26
N SER A 106 -3.58 -1.74 12.33
CA SER A 106 -3.89 -2.96 11.59
C SER A 106 -4.21 -2.66 10.13
N VAL A 107 -4.21 -3.70 9.31
CA VAL A 107 -4.61 -3.58 7.91
C VAL A 107 -6.10 -3.31 7.84
N GLN A 108 -6.47 -2.27 7.11
CA GLN A 108 -7.86 -1.89 6.89
C GLN A 108 -8.26 -2.14 5.44
N TRP A 109 -9.43 -2.69 5.24
CA TRP A 109 -9.97 -3.02 3.92
C TRP A 109 -11.10 -2.08 3.58
N ILE A 110 -10.92 -1.30 2.50
CA ILE A 110 -11.88 -0.29 2.05
C ILE A 110 -12.39 -0.68 0.68
N VAL A 111 -13.71 -0.71 0.52
CA VAL A 111 -14.36 -1.07 -0.75
C VAL A 111 -15.00 0.18 -1.34
N ASP A 112 -14.75 0.44 -2.62
CA ASP A 112 -15.43 1.50 -3.34
C ASP A 112 -16.77 0.97 -3.85
N SER A 113 -17.86 1.66 -3.48
CA SER A 113 -19.21 1.25 -3.88
C SER A 113 -19.52 1.55 -5.35
N GLN A 114 -18.73 2.40 -5.99
CA GLN A 114 -18.98 2.85 -7.37
C GLN A 114 -18.05 2.23 -8.39
N LYS A 115 -16.91 1.72 -7.96
CA LYS A 115 -15.91 1.10 -8.82
C LYS A 115 -15.55 -0.28 -8.29
N PRO A 116 -15.11 -1.21 -9.15
CA PRO A 116 -14.67 -2.51 -8.68
C PRO A 116 -13.25 -2.45 -8.12
N GLU A 117 -13.03 -1.60 -7.13
CA GLU A 117 -11.74 -1.41 -6.49
C GLU A 117 -11.83 -1.67 -4.99
N ILE A 118 -10.79 -2.32 -4.46
CA ILE A 118 -10.61 -2.53 -3.03
C ILE A 118 -9.24 -2.02 -2.67
N ALA A 119 -9.14 -1.32 -1.53
CA ALA A 119 -7.86 -0.89 -0.99
C ALA A 119 -7.58 -1.63 0.31
N ALA A 120 -6.40 -2.24 0.42
CA ALA A 120 -5.89 -2.75 1.68
C ALA A 120 -4.83 -1.76 2.15
N VAL A 121 -5.02 -1.16 3.31
CA VAL A 121 -4.23 -0.01 3.76
C VAL A 121 -3.72 -0.22 5.16
N ARG A 122 -2.47 0.16 5.37
CA ARG A 122 -1.87 0.11 6.70
C ARG A 122 -1.18 1.44 7.01
N ARG A 123 -1.56 2.06 8.12
CA ARG A 123 -0.90 3.26 8.63
C ARG A 123 0.37 2.86 9.38
N ILE A 124 1.41 3.66 9.23
CA ILE A 124 2.68 3.48 9.95
C ILE A 124 2.95 4.72 10.78
N TYR A 125 3.13 4.51 12.08
CA TYR A 125 3.34 5.58 13.04
C TYR A 125 4.75 5.57 13.63
N ASN A 126 5.24 6.75 13.96
CA ASN A 126 6.37 6.92 14.88
C ASN A 126 5.82 7.65 16.10
N GLY A 127 5.61 6.90 17.19
CA GLY A 127 4.88 7.42 18.34
C GLY A 127 3.42 7.69 17.97
N LYS A 128 3.00 8.95 18.08
CA LYS A 128 1.62 9.36 17.75
C LYS A 128 1.50 9.96 16.35
N LYS A 129 2.63 10.12 15.65
CA LYS A 129 2.64 10.74 14.33
C LYS A 129 2.63 9.70 13.23
N GLN A 130 1.69 9.85 12.30
CA GLN A 130 1.68 9.03 11.08
C GLN A 130 2.81 9.49 10.15
N ILE A 131 3.76 8.62 9.90
CA ILE A 131 4.91 8.93 9.06
C ILE A 131 4.82 8.29 7.67
N ALA A 132 4.02 7.26 7.52
CA ALA A 132 3.85 6.58 6.24
C ALA A 132 2.52 5.85 6.18
N VAL A 133 2.12 5.51 4.95
CA VAL A 133 0.95 4.68 4.67
C VAL A 133 1.32 3.73 3.53
N LEU A 134 1.08 2.43 3.73
CA LEU A 134 1.20 1.44 2.67
C LEU A 134 -0.20 1.06 2.19
N CYS A 135 -0.36 1.01 0.87
CA CYS A 135 -1.64 0.68 0.25
C CYS A 135 -1.46 -0.28 -0.91
N ILE A 136 -2.28 -1.33 -0.94
CA ILE A 136 -2.44 -2.20 -2.10
C ILE A 136 -3.84 -1.97 -2.64
N THR A 137 -3.94 -1.51 -3.90
CA THR A 137 -5.22 -1.42 -4.57
C THR A 137 -5.43 -2.65 -5.45
N LEU A 138 -6.62 -3.21 -5.37
CA LEU A 138 -6.97 -4.46 -6.02
C LEU A 138 -8.17 -4.25 -6.95
N ASP A 139 -8.15 -4.97 -8.07
CA ASP A 139 -9.32 -5.06 -8.94
C ASP A 139 -10.26 -6.12 -8.37
N TYR A 140 -11.43 -5.67 -7.91
CA TYR A 140 -12.42 -6.55 -7.29
C TYR A 140 -12.83 -7.70 -8.22
N ASP A 141 -12.90 -7.44 -9.52
CA ASP A 141 -13.35 -8.43 -10.49
C ASP A 141 -12.33 -9.56 -10.71
N LYS A 142 -11.11 -9.37 -10.25
CA LYS A 142 -10.03 -10.37 -10.41
C LYS A 142 -9.70 -11.14 -9.13
N ILE A 143 -10.42 -10.86 -8.07
CA ILE A 143 -10.21 -11.57 -6.80
C ILE A 143 -10.93 -12.93 -6.78
#